data_696e471bb0abd3cb8bb7d43dc211066c
#
_entry.id   696e471bb0abd3cb8bb7d43dc211066c
#
_cell.length_a   1.000
_cell.length_b   1.000
_cell.length_c   1.000
_cell.angle_alpha   90.00
_cell.angle_beta   90.00
_cell.angle_gamma   90.00
#
_symmetry.space_group_name_H-M   'P 1'
#
loop_
_entity.id
_entity.type
_entity.pdbx_description
1 polymer ?
#
loop_
_entity_poly.entity_id
_entity_poly.type
_entity_poly.pdbx_seq_one_letter_code
_entity_poly.pdbx_strand_id
1 'polypeptide(L)'
;GTQPYDRESFDRIRDTYGHEITELDLGGGLGIAYLAEHQPSSIDNFAEVTCSAVRDLCALHNLPLPRLLVEPGRSLVAPAGVTLYTVGILKTLPGIRKYVAIDGGMSDNIRTALYHADYEPTIANKAGQPREEIVTLCGKHCESGDAVVIDMPLQKADLGDIVCVFGTGAYNMTLSTEAEQKVHDLAHNITYMELSTDPSYMDEFVA
;
A
#
# COMPACT_ATOMS: atom_id res chain seq x y z
N GLY A 1 -11.12 9.57 11.80
CA GLY A 1 -10.13 10.28 12.58
C GLY A 1 -9.82 9.47 13.82
N THR A 2 -8.63 8.91 13.90
CA THR A 2 -8.09 8.37 15.15
C THR A 2 -7.97 9.52 16.12
N GLN A 3 -8.67 9.46 17.23
CA GLN A 3 -8.44 10.36 18.37
C GLN A 3 -6.96 10.21 18.74
N PRO A 4 -6.20 11.29 18.86
CA PRO A 4 -4.86 11.19 19.42
C PRO A 4 -5.02 10.59 20.82
N TYR A 5 -4.25 9.55 21.12
CA TYR A 5 -4.14 9.05 22.48
C TYR A 5 -3.78 10.25 23.35
N ASP A 6 -4.75 10.72 24.13
CA ASP A 6 -4.54 11.90 24.92
C ASP A 6 -3.70 11.54 26.17
N ARG A 7 -3.01 12.53 26.65
CA ARG A 7 -2.18 12.49 27.87
C ARG A 7 -2.88 11.80 29.04
N GLU A 8 -4.19 12.04 29.20
CA GLU A 8 -4.99 11.54 30.29
C GLU A 8 -5.13 10.01 30.29
N SER A 9 -5.02 9.37 29.12
CA SER A 9 -5.15 7.92 28.99
C SER A 9 -3.98 7.17 29.62
N PHE A 10 -2.75 7.62 29.41
CA PHE A 10 -1.56 6.97 30.01
C PHE A 10 -1.50 7.17 31.51
N ASP A 11 -1.68 8.39 31.98
CA ASP A 11 -1.71 8.71 33.41
C ASP A 11 -2.86 7.96 34.09
N ARG A 12 -4.03 7.88 33.46
CA ARG A 12 -5.19 7.18 33.98
C ARG A 12 -4.96 5.67 34.11
N ILE A 13 -4.30 5.03 33.13
CA ILE A 13 -3.98 3.59 33.19
C ILE A 13 -3.04 3.33 34.38
N ARG A 14 -1.97 4.10 34.51
CA ARG A 14 -1.02 3.96 35.62
C ARG A 14 -1.70 4.21 36.97
N ASP A 15 -2.41 5.32 37.11
CA ASP A 15 -2.93 5.78 38.39
C ASP A 15 -4.18 4.98 38.81
N THR A 16 -4.96 4.48 37.84
CA THR A 16 -6.18 3.70 38.14
C THR A 16 -5.87 2.22 38.39
N TYR A 17 -4.96 1.65 37.59
CA TYR A 17 -4.73 0.21 37.58
C TYR A 17 -3.35 -0.20 38.09
N GLY A 18 -2.47 0.75 38.41
CA GLY A 18 -1.10 0.48 38.84
C GLY A 18 -0.27 -0.22 37.76
N HIS A 19 -0.66 -0.06 36.46
CA HIS A 19 -0.04 -0.76 35.35
C HIS A 19 0.86 0.18 34.56
N GLU A 20 2.11 -0.21 34.39
CA GLU A 20 3.03 0.51 33.51
C GLU A 20 2.92 -0.02 32.08
N ILE A 21 2.85 0.89 31.10
CA ILE A 21 2.88 0.55 29.68
C ILE A 21 4.34 0.29 29.30
N THR A 22 4.64 -0.95 28.94
CA THR A 22 5.99 -1.37 28.57
C THR A 22 6.20 -1.44 27.05
N GLU A 23 5.10 -1.47 26.28
CA GLU A 23 5.11 -1.52 24.82
C GLU A 23 4.14 -0.48 24.25
N LEU A 24 4.55 0.18 23.18
CA LEU A 24 3.75 1.16 22.46
C LEU A 24 3.82 0.84 20.97
N ASP A 25 2.70 0.40 20.41
CA ASP A 25 2.56 0.21 18.99
C ASP A 25 2.06 1.51 18.33
N LEU A 26 2.84 2.00 17.38
CA LEU A 26 2.56 3.23 16.63
C LEU A 26 1.78 2.95 15.34
N GLY A 27 1.48 1.68 15.06
CA GLY A 27 0.84 1.24 13.83
C GLY A 27 1.75 1.38 12.61
N GLY A 28 1.11 1.46 11.45
CA GLY A 28 1.77 1.59 10.17
C GLY A 28 1.77 3.02 9.62
N GLY A 29 1.65 3.11 8.28
CA GLY A 29 1.43 4.38 7.58
C GLY A 29 2.68 4.98 6.92
N LEU A 30 3.86 4.36 7.04
CA LEU A 30 5.03 4.80 6.29
C LEU A 30 4.74 4.70 4.78
N GLY A 31 4.83 5.85 4.10
CA GLY A 31 4.52 5.98 2.67
C GLY A 31 5.62 5.43 1.77
N ILE A 32 5.26 5.27 0.49
CA ILE A 32 6.20 4.97 -0.60
C ILE A 32 6.04 5.98 -1.74
N ALA A 33 7.04 6.08 -2.60
CA ALA A 33 6.89 6.77 -3.87
C ALA A 33 6.11 5.87 -4.86
N TYR A 34 4.95 6.32 -5.30
CA TYR A 34 4.21 5.69 -6.41
C TYR A 34 4.57 6.31 -7.75
N LEU A 35 4.98 7.58 -7.74
CA LEU A 35 5.45 8.34 -8.89
C LEU A 35 6.85 8.88 -8.60
N ALA A 36 7.62 9.19 -9.64
CA ALA A 36 9.00 9.67 -9.51
C ALA A 36 9.13 10.99 -8.71
N GLU A 37 8.10 11.84 -8.75
CA GLU A 37 8.04 13.10 -8.02
C GLU A 37 7.66 12.96 -6.54
N HIS A 38 7.16 11.80 -6.13
CA HIS A 38 6.79 11.56 -4.74
C HIS A 38 8.02 11.47 -3.85
N GLN A 39 8.00 12.18 -2.73
CA GLN A 39 9.07 12.20 -1.74
C GLN A 39 8.53 11.75 -0.37
N PRO A 40 8.32 10.44 -0.17
CA PRO A 40 7.91 9.93 1.13
C PRO A 40 9.04 10.12 2.16
N SER A 41 8.65 10.16 3.44
CA SER A 41 9.63 10.16 4.52
C SER A 41 10.54 8.94 4.43
N SER A 42 11.86 9.15 4.62
CA SER A 42 12.77 8.02 4.76
C SER A 42 12.52 7.27 6.06
N ILE A 43 12.95 6.01 6.12
CA ILE A 43 12.88 5.19 7.34
C ILE A 43 13.67 5.87 8.47
N ASP A 44 14.84 6.41 8.18
CA ASP A 44 15.67 7.10 9.17
C ASP A 44 14.97 8.34 9.74
N ASN A 45 14.39 9.17 8.88
CA ASN A 45 13.66 10.35 9.33
C ASN A 45 12.40 9.97 10.13
N PHE A 46 11.67 8.94 9.71
CA PHE A 46 10.53 8.43 10.45
C PHE A 46 10.96 7.95 11.84
N ALA A 47 12.03 7.16 11.93
CA ALA A 47 12.57 6.66 13.18
C ALA A 47 13.06 7.79 14.09
N GLU A 48 13.80 8.76 13.55
CA GLU A 48 14.32 9.90 14.32
C GLU A 48 13.20 10.73 14.93
N VAL A 49 12.22 11.16 14.10
CA VAL A 49 11.09 11.96 14.55
C VAL A 49 10.26 11.22 15.61
N THR A 50 9.97 9.96 15.35
CA THR A 50 9.14 9.14 16.23
C THR A 50 9.83 8.85 17.57
N CYS A 51 11.08 8.37 17.54
CA CYS A 51 11.84 8.06 18.75
C CYS A 51 12.14 9.33 19.58
N SER A 52 12.36 10.47 18.93
CA SER A 52 12.55 11.74 19.63
C SER A 52 11.26 12.15 20.34
N ALA A 53 10.14 12.13 19.63
CA ALA A 53 8.84 12.49 20.20
C ALA A 53 8.48 11.62 21.43
N VAL A 54 8.69 10.31 21.33
CA VAL A 54 8.41 9.39 22.44
C VAL A 54 9.33 9.66 23.62
N ARG A 55 10.62 9.88 23.40
CA ARG A 55 11.58 10.22 24.46
C ARG A 55 11.20 11.51 25.19
N ASP A 56 10.87 12.55 24.43
CA ASP A 56 10.51 13.85 24.97
C ASP A 56 9.20 13.77 25.79
N LEU A 57 8.20 13.05 25.29
CA LEU A 57 6.95 12.84 26.01
C LEU A 57 7.14 12.01 27.27
N CYS A 58 7.91 10.93 27.23
CA CYS A 58 8.20 10.12 28.41
C CYS A 58 8.95 10.92 29.47
N ALA A 59 9.94 11.73 29.06
CA ALA A 59 10.64 12.62 29.98
C ALA A 59 9.73 13.69 30.61
N LEU A 60 8.86 14.31 29.81
CA LEU A 60 7.90 15.33 30.26
C LEU A 60 6.91 14.77 31.29
N HIS A 61 6.52 13.50 31.16
CA HIS A 61 5.52 12.86 32.01
C HIS A 61 6.11 11.92 33.07
N ASN A 62 7.46 11.91 33.20
CA ASN A 62 8.16 10.99 34.09
C ASN A 62 7.71 9.53 33.91
N LEU A 63 7.56 9.10 32.67
CA LEU A 63 7.23 7.73 32.27
C LEU A 63 8.49 6.96 31.88
N PRO A 64 8.56 5.64 32.14
CA PRO A 64 9.61 4.81 31.57
C PRO A 64 9.48 4.77 30.05
N LEU A 65 10.62 4.59 29.34
CA LEU A 65 10.60 4.43 27.90
C LEU A 65 10.01 3.07 27.52
N PRO A 66 8.93 3.04 26.72
CA PRO A 66 8.37 1.79 26.26
C PRO A 66 9.21 1.21 25.12
N ARG A 67 9.05 -0.08 24.86
CA ARG A 67 9.44 -0.71 23.60
C ARG A 67 8.52 -0.21 22.50
N LEU A 68 9.08 0.32 21.42
CA LEU A 68 8.29 0.77 20.27
C LEU A 68 8.09 -0.38 19.29
N LEU A 69 6.86 -0.53 18.84
CA LEU A 69 6.47 -1.40 17.74
C LEU A 69 5.94 -0.55 16.59
N VAL A 70 6.14 -1.02 15.36
CA VAL A 70 5.65 -0.38 14.15
C VAL A 70 5.18 -1.44 13.15
N GLU A 71 4.18 -1.10 12.34
CA GLU A 71 3.56 -2.01 11.37
C GLU A 71 3.70 -1.45 9.92
N PRO A 72 4.91 -1.34 9.37
CA PRO A 72 5.18 -0.60 8.12
C PRO A 72 4.85 -1.42 6.85
N GLY A 73 3.74 -2.15 6.82
CA GLY A 73 3.39 -3.11 5.77
C GLY A 73 3.56 -2.58 4.34
N ARG A 74 3.01 -1.39 4.03
CA ARG A 74 3.10 -0.80 2.69
C ARG A 74 4.54 -0.59 2.26
N SER A 75 5.36 0.00 3.11
CA SER A 75 6.76 0.31 2.77
C SER A 75 7.61 -0.93 2.56
N LEU A 76 7.24 -2.05 3.17
CA LEU A 76 7.95 -3.32 3.02
C LEU A 76 7.62 -4.01 1.68
N VAL A 77 6.34 -4.08 1.29
CA VAL A 77 5.92 -4.98 0.20
C VAL A 77 5.38 -4.27 -1.04
N ALA A 78 4.88 -3.03 -0.94
CA ALA A 78 4.28 -2.37 -2.10
C ALA A 78 5.25 -2.19 -3.27
N PRO A 79 6.52 -1.75 -3.08
CA PRO A 79 7.47 -1.61 -4.17
C PRO A 79 7.89 -2.93 -4.81
N ALA A 80 7.74 -4.06 -4.10
CA ALA A 80 8.10 -5.39 -4.59
C ALA A 80 7.07 -5.99 -5.54
N GLY A 81 5.84 -5.44 -5.58
CA GLY A 81 4.75 -5.96 -6.41
C GLY A 81 4.48 -5.12 -7.64
N VAL A 82 4.13 -5.80 -8.73
CA VAL A 82 3.60 -5.21 -9.96
C VAL A 82 2.34 -5.96 -10.38
N THR A 83 1.44 -5.26 -11.06
CA THR A 83 0.28 -5.91 -11.70
C THR A 83 0.40 -5.79 -13.21
N LEU A 84 0.16 -6.89 -13.90
CA LEU A 84 0.21 -6.96 -15.36
C LEU A 84 -1.21 -7.07 -15.90
N TYR A 85 -1.48 -6.31 -16.95
CA TYR A 85 -2.75 -6.31 -17.67
C TYR A 85 -2.52 -6.40 -19.15
N THR A 86 -3.47 -7.00 -19.87
CA THR A 86 -3.47 -7.04 -21.33
C THR A 86 -4.32 -5.91 -21.89
N VAL A 87 -3.80 -5.19 -22.88
CA VAL A 87 -4.56 -4.16 -23.61
C VAL A 87 -5.60 -4.81 -24.52
N GLY A 88 -6.88 -4.53 -24.26
CA GLY A 88 -8.01 -5.09 -25.01
C GLY A 88 -8.60 -4.13 -26.03
N ILE A 89 -8.83 -2.87 -25.67
CA ILE A 89 -9.48 -1.87 -26.52
C ILE A 89 -8.78 -0.51 -26.38
N LEU A 90 -8.67 0.21 -27.49
CA LEU A 90 -8.18 1.58 -27.52
C LEU A 90 -9.30 2.52 -27.95
N LYS A 91 -9.57 3.58 -27.18
CA LYS A 91 -10.59 4.58 -27.51
C LYS A 91 -10.04 5.99 -27.32
N THR A 92 -9.99 6.76 -28.40
CA THR A 92 -9.63 8.17 -28.34
C THR A 92 -10.87 9.04 -28.46
N LEU A 93 -11.05 9.96 -27.50
CA LEU A 93 -12.01 11.05 -27.59
C LEU A 93 -11.22 12.33 -27.88
N PRO A 94 -11.24 12.83 -29.13
CA PRO A 94 -10.42 13.97 -29.53
C PRO A 94 -10.65 15.19 -28.64
N GLY A 95 -9.55 15.78 -28.14
CA GLY A 95 -9.60 16.97 -27.26
C GLY A 95 -10.09 16.69 -25.82
N ILE A 96 -10.38 15.42 -25.48
CA ILE A 96 -10.89 15.05 -24.15
C ILE A 96 -9.91 14.09 -23.49
N ARG A 97 -9.81 12.82 -23.98
CA ARG A 97 -9.02 11.78 -23.32
C ARG A 97 -8.77 10.59 -24.23
N LYS A 98 -7.64 9.91 -24.03
CA LYS A 98 -7.39 8.60 -24.60
C LYS A 98 -7.55 7.53 -23.52
N TYR A 99 -8.40 6.55 -23.78
CA TYR A 99 -8.60 5.39 -22.94
C TYR A 99 -7.88 4.17 -23.51
N VAL A 100 -7.23 3.43 -22.64
CA VAL A 100 -6.66 2.11 -22.87
C VAL A 100 -7.41 1.14 -21.96
N ALA A 101 -8.29 0.34 -22.53
CA ALA A 101 -9.04 -0.65 -21.76
C ALA A 101 -8.19 -1.91 -21.56
N ILE A 102 -8.21 -2.41 -20.34
CA ILE A 102 -7.41 -3.54 -19.87
C ILE A 102 -8.31 -4.68 -19.38
N ASP A 103 -7.76 -5.89 -19.29
CA ASP A 103 -8.48 -7.10 -18.86
C ASP A 103 -8.71 -7.19 -17.34
N GLY A 104 -8.24 -6.22 -16.55
CA GLY A 104 -8.50 -6.04 -15.13
C GLY A 104 -9.36 -4.83 -14.82
N GLY A 105 -9.16 -4.19 -13.66
CA GLY A 105 -9.87 -2.99 -13.26
C GLY A 105 -9.93 -2.79 -11.75
N MET A 106 -10.95 -2.09 -11.28
CA MET A 106 -11.16 -1.79 -9.86
C MET A 106 -11.30 -3.04 -8.97
N SER A 107 -11.65 -4.19 -9.52
CA SER A 107 -11.64 -5.46 -8.79
C SER A 107 -10.24 -5.94 -8.41
N ASP A 108 -9.21 -5.47 -9.10
CA ASP A 108 -7.81 -5.82 -8.85
C ASP A 108 -7.08 -4.69 -8.13
N ASN A 109 -7.46 -3.44 -8.41
CA ASN A 109 -6.91 -2.23 -7.80
C ASN A 109 -7.99 -1.18 -7.57
N ILE A 110 -8.67 -1.27 -6.43
CA ILE A 110 -9.73 -0.35 -6.04
C ILE A 110 -9.21 1.02 -5.57
N ARG A 111 -7.91 1.15 -5.31
CA ARG A 111 -7.35 2.31 -4.60
C ARG A 111 -7.43 3.61 -5.41
N THR A 112 -7.36 3.54 -6.73
CA THR A 112 -7.55 4.74 -7.58
C THR A 112 -8.96 5.27 -7.43
N ALA A 113 -9.98 4.41 -7.42
CA ALA A 113 -11.38 4.80 -7.26
C ALA A 113 -11.70 5.31 -5.84
N LEU A 114 -11.16 4.67 -4.78
CA LEU A 114 -11.50 5.00 -3.39
C LEU A 114 -10.65 6.13 -2.81
N TYR A 115 -9.37 6.19 -3.17
CA TYR A 115 -8.39 7.06 -2.52
C TYR A 115 -7.71 8.04 -3.48
N HIS A 116 -8.12 8.03 -4.76
CA HIS A 116 -7.44 8.80 -5.82
C HIS A 116 -5.93 8.52 -5.85
N ALA A 117 -5.56 7.25 -5.61
CA ALA A 117 -4.17 6.86 -5.60
C ALA A 117 -3.61 6.87 -7.02
N ASP A 118 -2.46 7.49 -7.18
CA ASP A 118 -1.72 7.50 -8.43
C ASP A 118 -0.84 6.25 -8.53
N TYR A 119 -0.69 5.75 -9.76
CA TYR A 119 0.20 4.65 -10.10
C TYR A 119 0.95 4.95 -11.38
N GLU A 120 2.20 4.53 -11.45
CA GLU A 120 3.00 4.63 -12.66
C GLU A 120 2.79 3.41 -13.56
N PRO A 121 2.29 3.60 -14.80
CA PRO A 121 2.17 2.53 -15.78
C PRO A 121 3.38 2.50 -16.72
N THR A 122 3.63 1.34 -17.32
CA THR A 122 4.52 1.19 -18.49
C THR A 122 4.02 0.06 -19.37
N ILE A 123 4.24 0.13 -20.67
CA ILE A 123 4.03 -1.03 -21.54
C ILE A 123 5.28 -1.90 -21.45
N ALA A 124 5.15 -3.07 -20.81
CA ALA A 124 6.27 -3.94 -20.46
C ALA A 124 7.07 -4.39 -21.69
N ASN A 125 6.37 -4.76 -22.76
CA ASN A 125 7.00 -5.16 -24.03
C ASN A 125 7.52 -3.98 -24.87
N LYS A 126 7.35 -2.74 -24.40
CA LYS A 126 7.83 -1.50 -25.04
C LYS A 126 8.54 -0.57 -24.05
N ALA A 127 9.00 -1.07 -22.90
CA ALA A 127 9.52 -0.26 -21.81
C ALA A 127 10.67 0.70 -22.20
N GLY A 128 11.47 0.36 -23.22
CA GLY A 128 12.53 1.21 -23.75
C GLY A 128 12.07 2.28 -24.75
N GLN A 129 10.79 2.36 -25.09
CA GLN A 129 10.25 3.36 -26.01
C GLN A 129 9.82 4.63 -25.25
N PRO A 130 9.75 5.80 -25.93
CA PRO A 130 9.28 7.02 -25.31
C PRO A 130 7.80 6.93 -24.92
N ARG A 131 7.43 7.60 -23.83
CA ARG A 131 6.06 7.75 -23.34
C ARG A 131 5.43 9.00 -23.97
N GLU A 132 4.85 8.85 -25.15
CA GLU A 132 4.37 9.98 -25.95
C GLU A 132 2.88 10.27 -25.79
N GLU A 133 2.15 9.41 -25.12
CA GLU A 133 0.71 9.50 -24.98
C GLU A 133 0.30 9.69 -23.51
N ILE A 134 -0.69 10.55 -23.29
CA ILE A 134 -1.37 10.66 -21.98
C ILE A 134 -2.62 9.79 -22.06
N VAL A 135 -2.74 8.85 -21.15
CA VAL A 135 -3.82 7.85 -21.18
C VAL A 135 -4.45 7.63 -19.82
N THR A 136 -5.70 7.18 -19.85
CA THR A 136 -6.38 6.58 -18.70
C THR A 136 -6.51 5.08 -18.95
N LEU A 137 -5.97 4.26 -18.03
CA LEU A 137 -6.20 2.82 -18.05
C LEU A 137 -7.56 2.54 -17.40
N CYS A 138 -8.52 2.11 -18.21
CA CYS A 138 -9.87 1.77 -17.73
C CYS A 138 -10.07 0.25 -17.67
N GLY A 139 -10.79 -0.20 -16.67
CA GLY A 139 -11.08 -1.61 -16.47
C GLY A 139 -12.26 -2.11 -17.30
N LYS A 140 -12.69 -3.32 -16.96
CA LYS A 140 -13.73 -4.08 -17.66
C LYS A 140 -15.13 -3.96 -17.01
N HIS A 141 -15.26 -3.24 -15.90
CA HIS A 141 -16.49 -3.13 -15.16
C HIS A 141 -17.39 -2.03 -15.72
N CYS A 142 -18.71 -2.22 -15.63
CA CYS A 142 -19.70 -1.22 -16.03
C CYS A 142 -19.88 -0.18 -14.91
N GLU A 143 -18.77 0.52 -14.59
CA GLU A 143 -18.69 1.54 -13.56
C GLU A 143 -17.80 2.71 -14.03
N SER A 144 -18.29 3.95 -13.88
CA SER A 144 -17.57 5.14 -14.38
C SER A 144 -16.23 5.39 -13.65
N GLY A 145 -16.12 4.92 -12.43
CA GLY A 145 -14.90 4.97 -11.62
C GLY A 145 -13.91 3.85 -11.87
N ASP A 146 -14.19 2.92 -12.81
CA ASP A 146 -13.30 1.79 -13.11
C ASP A 146 -12.07 2.22 -13.91
N ALA A 147 -11.18 2.94 -13.23
CA ALA A 147 -9.89 3.35 -13.74
C ALA A 147 -8.78 2.93 -12.76
N VAL A 148 -7.74 2.30 -13.29
CA VAL A 148 -6.55 1.89 -12.52
C VAL A 148 -5.52 3.02 -12.52
N VAL A 149 -5.41 3.75 -13.62
CA VAL A 149 -4.50 4.88 -13.80
C VAL A 149 -5.24 5.99 -14.55
N ILE A 150 -5.06 7.24 -14.14
CA ILE A 150 -5.75 8.40 -14.73
C ILE A 150 -4.73 9.39 -15.28
N ASP A 151 -4.87 9.70 -16.58
CA ASP A 151 -4.12 10.76 -17.30
C ASP A 151 -2.59 10.71 -17.10
N MET A 152 -2.00 9.50 -17.20
CA MET A 152 -0.57 9.31 -17.03
C MET A 152 0.15 9.09 -18.37
N PRO A 153 1.45 9.49 -18.44
CA PRO A 153 2.27 9.21 -19.62
C PRO A 153 2.46 7.71 -19.86
N LEU A 154 2.26 7.27 -21.09
CA LEU A 154 2.45 5.88 -21.50
C LEU A 154 3.08 5.82 -22.92
N GLN A 155 3.78 4.74 -23.21
CA GLN A 155 4.18 4.39 -24.56
C GLN A 155 2.93 4.21 -25.44
N LYS A 156 3.07 4.38 -26.76
CA LYS A 156 1.97 4.12 -27.69
C LYS A 156 1.51 2.66 -27.54
N ALA A 157 0.26 2.50 -27.08
CA ALA A 157 -0.34 1.20 -26.84
C ALA A 157 -0.90 0.62 -28.14
N ASP A 158 -0.72 -0.70 -28.32
CA ASP A 158 -1.39 -1.51 -29.33
C ASP A 158 -2.20 -2.63 -28.64
N LEU A 159 -3.15 -3.21 -29.37
CA LEU A 159 -3.96 -4.33 -28.85
C LEU A 159 -3.06 -5.53 -28.53
N GLY A 160 -3.25 -6.13 -27.37
CA GLY A 160 -2.45 -7.26 -26.91
C GLY A 160 -1.13 -6.89 -26.22
N ASP A 161 -0.79 -5.60 -26.13
CA ASP A 161 0.35 -5.17 -25.31
C ASP A 161 0.13 -5.50 -23.83
N ILE A 162 1.22 -5.68 -23.10
CA ILE A 162 1.19 -5.90 -21.66
C ILE A 162 1.50 -4.60 -20.93
N VAL A 163 0.54 -4.10 -20.19
CA VAL A 163 0.72 -2.96 -19.26
C VAL A 163 1.18 -3.47 -17.92
N CYS A 164 2.26 -2.93 -17.41
CA CYS A 164 2.76 -3.14 -16.05
C CYS A 164 2.41 -1.90 -15.21
N VAL A 165 1.76 -2.09 -14.07
CA VAL A 165 1.48 -1.05 -13.07
C VAL A 165 2.35 -1.33 -11.86
N PHE A 166 3.19 -0.36 -11.47
CA PHE A 166 4.16 -0.51 -10.39
C PHE A 166 3.54 -0.23 -9.01
N GLY A 167 4.21 -0.70 -7.95
CA GLY A 167 3.85 -0.37 -6.56
C GLY A 167 2.58 -1.06 -6.06
N THR A 168 2.19 -2.18 -6.64
CA THR A 168 0.94 -2.89 -6.34
C THR A 168 1.08 -4.03 -5.32
N GLY A 169 2.22 -4.15 -4.64
CA GLY A 169 2.46 -5.24 -3.68
C GLY A 169 1.67 -5.13 -2.37
N ALA A 170 0.98 -4.01 -2.11
CA ALA A 170 0.16 -3.82 -0.91
C ALA A 170 -1.20 -3.21 -1.26
N TYR A 171 -2.25 -3.68 -0.57
CA TYR A 171 -3.64 -3.16 -0.63
C TYR A 171 -4.35 -3.29 -1.99
N ASN A 172 -3.79 -3.98 -2.96
CA ASN A 172 -4.41 -4.22 -4.25
C ASN A 172 -5.21 -5.52 -4.20
N MET A 173 -4.53 -6.65 -4.22
CA MET A 173 -5.17 -7.97 -4.15
C MET A 173 -5.99 -8.15 -2.85
N THR A 174 -5.52 -7.64 -1.72
CA THR A 174 -6.20 -7.78 -0.42
C THR A 174 -7.46 -6.94 -0.26
N LEU A 175 -7.66 -5.93 -1.12
CA LEU A 175 -8.89 -5.13 -1.14
C LEU A 175 -9.86 -5.57 -2.24
N SER A 176 -9.50 -6.57 -3.05
CA SER A 176 -10.37 -7.07 -4.11
C SER A 176 -11.38 -8.08 -3.56
N THR A 177 -12.60 -8.05 -4.09
CA THR A 177 -13.71 -8.89 -3.62
C THR A 177 -13.49 -10.39 -3.82
N GLU A 178 -12.69 -10.80 -4.81
CA GLU A 178 -12.31 -12.21 -5.01
C GLU A 178 -11.13 -12.63 -4.11
N ALA A 179 -10.30 -11.68 -3.72
CA ALA A 179 -9.19 -11.96 -2.83
C ALA A 179 -9.62 -12.03 -1.36
N GLU A 180 -10.72 -11.39 -0.97
CA GLU A 180 -11.23 -11.50 0.41
C GLU A 180 -11.42 -12.96 0.83
N GLN A 181 -11.97 -13.81 -0.03
CA GLN A 181 -12.13 -15.23 0.29
C GLN A 181 -10.79 -15.97 0.34
N LYS A 182 -9.89 -15.71 -0.61
CA LYS A 182 -8.56 -16.35 -0.63
C LYS A 182 -7.66 -15.83 0.48
N VAL A 183 -7.77 -14.56 0.86
CA VAL A 183 -7.04 -13.98 2.00
C VAL A 183 -7.62 -14.46 3.31
N HIS A 184 -8.93 -14.67 3.41
CA HIS A 184 -9.52 -15.31 4.58
C HIS A 184 -9.02 -16.73 4.78
N ASP A 185 -8.86 -17.49 3.68
CA ASP A 185 -8.32 -18.84 3.71
C ASP A 185 -6.79 -18.86 4.00
N LEU A 186 -6.05 -17.86 3.50
CA LEU A 186 -4.62 -17.66 3.80
C LEU A 186 -4.40 -17.04 5.20
N ALA A 187 -5.24 -16.12 5.64
CA ALA A 187 -5.13 -15.51 6.97
C ALA A 187 -5.33 -16.54 8.09
N HIS A 188 -6.13 -17.59 7.84
CA HIS A 188 -6.20 -18.73 8.76
C HIS A 188 -4.84 -19.41 8.93
N ASN A 189 -4.03 -19.45 7.88
CA ASN A 189 -2.68 -20.02 7.92
C ASN A 189 -1.62 -19.02 8.43
N ILE A 190 -1.78 -17.70 8.16
CA ILE A 190 -0.85 -16.65 8.60
C ILE A 190 -1.03 -16.33 10.09
N THR A 191 -2.24 -16.37 10.62
CA THR A 191 -2.48 -16.16 12.06
C THR A 191 -1.79 -17.24 12.92
N TYR A 192 -1.56 -18.41 12.36
CA TYR A 192 -0.75 -19.45 13.00
C TYR A 192 0.76 -19.18 12.95
N MET A 193 1.25 -18.41 11.96
CA MET A 193 2.67 -18.09 11.82
C MET A 193 3.13 -16.95 12.73
N GLU A 194 2.25 -15.95 12.99
CA GLU A 194 2.58 -14.83 13.87
C GLU A 194 2.67 -15.21 15.35
N LEU A 195 2.05 -16.31 15.76
CA LEU A 195 2.05 -16.77 17.15
C LEU A 195 3.20 -17.74 17.47
N SER A 196 3.95 -18.19 16.49
CA SER A 196 5.09 -19.09 16.69
C SER A 196 6.40 -18.31 16.60
N THR A 197 6.98 -17.99 17.74
CA THR A 197 8.39 -17.53 17.84
C THR A 197 9.37 -18.70 17.76
N ASP A 198 8.91 -19.88 17.38
CA ASP A 198 9.73 -21.09 17.27
C ASP A 198 10.38 -21.16 15.87
N PRO A 199 11.73 -21.08 15.78
CA PRO A 199 12.46 -21.14 14.51
C PRO A 199 12.23 -22.42 13.71
N SER A 200 11.79 -23.51 14.34
CA SER A 200 11.55 -24.80 13.65
C SER A 200 10.36 -24.75 12.68
N TYR A 201 9.47 -23.75 12.80
CA TYR A 201 8.35 -23.58 11.88
C TYR A 201 8.78 -23.02 10.52
N MET A 202 9.96 -22.38 10.44
CA MET A 202 10.48 -21.85 9.17
C MET A 202 11.06 -22.95 8.27
N ASP A 203 11.44 -24.10 8.83
CA ASP A 203 12.07 -25.21 8.08
C ASP A 203 11.05 -26.04 7.27
N GLU A 204 9.77 -26.00 7.60
CA GLU A 204 8.71 -26.68 6.83
C GLU A 204 8.28 -25.95 5.55
N PHE A 205 8.63 -24.65 5.40
CA PHE A 205 8.26 -23.84 4.23
C PHE A 205 9.34 -23.78 3.14
N VAL A 206 10.52 -24.33 3.38
CA VAL A 206 11.67 -24.31 2.44
C VAL A 206 11.87 -25.68 1.74
N ALA A 207 11.05 -26.64 2.03
CA ALA A 207 11.02 -27.95 1.36
C ALA A 207 9.83 -28.02 0.39
#